data_4270204372306fa4d96d22815c14d916
#
_entry.id   4270204372306fa4d96d22815c14d916
#
_cell.length_a   1.000
_cell.length_b   1.000
_cell.length_c   1.000
_cell.angle_alpha   90.00
_cell.angle_beta   90.00
_cell.angle_gamma   90.00
#
_symmetry.space_group_name_H-M   'P 1'
#
loop_
_entity.id
_entity.type
_entity.pdbx_description
1 polymer ?
#
loop_
_entity_poly.entity_id
_entity_poly.type
_entity_poly.pdbx_seq_one_letter_code
_entity_poly.pdbx_strand_id
1 'polypeptide(L)'
;MCIRDRYCTRRELDFLLEGARSALKTDLQAEDVVGSIAGCRPLVGPPGGKTLEVKRNHEIRVAADGLVTIVGGKLTTSRHMAEQTIDAAQQVIGQRNPCQTKKAYLLGAAGYDPQAIVASGGMSAHLGERYGTEARFVSDLMQAAPALQTPIVQGLPYTEAEVLYAVRHELAGTVE
;
A
#
# COMPACT_ATOMS: atom_id res chain seq x y z
N MET A 1 15.96 -3.54 -12.16
CA MET A 1 15.68 -4.95 -12.50
C MET A 1 14.17 -5.08 -12.65
N CYS A 2 13.66 -5.45 -13.82
CA CYS A 2 12.24 -5.76 -13.98
C CYS A 2 12.09 -7.25 -13.70
N ILE A 3 11.36 -7.56 -12.65
CA ILE A 3 11.04 -8.93 -12.29
C ILE A 3 10.00 -9.42 -13.30
N ARG A 4 10.33 -10.47 -14.06
CA ARG A 4 9.42 -11.10 -15.02
C ARG A 4 8.35 -11.94 -14.31
N ASP A 5 8.70 -12.48 -13.16
CA ASP A 5 7.89 -13.41 -12.39
C ASP A 5 7.44 -12.77 -11.07
N ARG A 6 6.30 -13.21 -10.54
CA ARG A 6 5.75 -12.71 -9.29
C ARG A 6 6.34 -13.36 -8.03
N TYR A 7 7.50 -13.98 -8.15
CA TYR A 7 8.24 -14.57 -7.04
C TYR A 7 9.73 -14.25 -7.16
N CYS A 8 10.40 -14.19 -6.01
CA CYS A 8 11.82 -13.94 -5.92
C CYS A 8 12.60 -15.21 -6.28
N THR A 9 13.48 -15.11 -7.28
CA THR A 9 14.37 -16.21 -7.65
C THR A 9 15.55 -16.31 -6.68
N ARG A 10 16.20 -17.49 -6.62
CA ARG A 10 17.40 -17.69 -5.80
C ARG A 10 18.51 -16.67 -6.15
N ARG A 11 18.74 -16.38 -7.41
CA ARG A 11 19.73 -15.40 -7.87
C ARG A 11 19.41 -13.97 -7.37
N GLU A 12 18.14 -13.60 -7.33
CA GLU A 12 17.70 -12.30 -6.82
C GLU A 12 17.87 -12.23 -5.31
N LEU A 13 17.56 -13.29 -4.61
CA LEU A 13 17.81 -13.42 -3.18
C LEU A 13 19.30 -13.24 -2.85
N ASP A 14 20.17 -13.99 -3.53
CA ASP A 14 21.64 -13.91 -3.32
C ASP A 14 22.14 -12.48 -3.58
N PHE A 15 21.66 -11.82 -4.64
CA PHE A 15 21.97 -10.42 -4.93
C PHE A 15 21.53 -9.45 -3.82
N LEU A 16 20.33 -9.64 -3.27
CA LEU A 16 19.80 -8.81 -2.18
C LEU A 16 20.57 -9.03 -0.88
N LEU A 17 20.92 -10.29 -0.56
CA LEU A 17 21.72 -10.63 0.61
C LEU A 17 23.13 -10.05 0.53
N GLU A 18 23.77 -10.09 -0.64
CA GLU A 18 25.08 -9.47 -0.87
C GLU A 18 25.01 -7.96 -0.62
N GLY A 19 24.00 -7.28 -1.17
CA GLY A 19 23.76 -5.85 -0.91
C GLY A 19 23.52 -5.55 0.58
N ALA A 20 22.73 -6.36 1.27
CA ALA A 20 22.47 -6.21 2.69
C ALA A 20 23.74 -6.41 3.54
N ARG A 21 24.52 -7.46 3.27
CA ARG A 21 25.80 -7.72 3.96
C ARG A 21 26.81 -6.59 3.78
N SER A 22 26.84 -5.95 2.61
CA SER A 22 27.73 -4.82 2.35
C SER A 22 27.36 -3.57 3.16
N ALA A 23 26.09 -3.38 3.48
CA ALA A 23 25.56 -2.22 4.22
C ALA A 23 25.42 -2.46 5.72
N LEU A 24 25.10 -3.68 6.11
CA LEU A 24 24.90 -4.09 7.50
C LEU A 24 26.14 -4.88 7.98
N LYS A 25 26.58 -4.63 9.22
CA LYS A 25 27.69 -5.39 9.83
C LYS A 25 27.22 -6.76 10.35
N THR A 26 26.41 -7.47 9.58
CA THR A 26 25.79 -8.74 9.95
C THR A 26 25.92 -9.71 8.80
N ASP A 27 26.35 -10.94 9.09
CA ASP A 27 26.48 -12.00 8.10
C ASP A 27 25.13 -12.71 7.91
N LEU A 28 24.22 -12.08 7.14
CA LEU A 28 22.89 -12.62 6.83
C LEU A 28 23.01 -13.84 5.89
N GLN A 29 22.33 -14.91 6.23
CA GLN A 29 22.23 -16.12 5.44
C GLN A 29 20.83 -16.28 4.80
N ALA A 30 20.69 -17.21 3.87
CA ALA A 30 19.39 -17.47 3.22
C ALA A 30 18.34 -17.96 4.22
N GLU A 31 18.77 -18.65 5.27
CA GLU A 31 17.95 -19.18 6.35
C GLU A 31 17.37 -18.09 7.27
N ASP A 32 17.96 -16.91 7.27
CA ASP A 32 17.46 -15.74 8.03
C ASP A 32 16.28 -15.06 7.32
N VAL A 33 15.99 -15.45 6.07
CA VAL A 33 14.92 -14.83 5.27
C VAL A 33 13.58 -15.45 5.64
N VAL A 34 12.76 -14.69 6.34
CA VAL A 34 11.42 -15.11 6.80
C VAL A 34 10.32 -14.96 5.75
N GLY A 35 10.58 -14.25 4.66
CA GLY A 35 9.60 -14.05 3.58
C GLY A 35 10.16 -13.26 2.42
N SER A 36 9.52 -13.36 1.26
CA SER A 36 9.86 -12.59 0.07
C SER A 36 8.62 -12.07 -0.64
N ILE A 37 8.71 -10.86 -1.18
CA ILE A 37 7.66 -10.24 -1.99
C ILE A 37 8.26 -9.83 -3.32
N ALA A 38 7.60 -10.22 -4.41
CA ALA A 38 7.96 -9.80 -5.75
C ALA A 38 6.74 -9.19 -6.46
N GLY A 39 6.97 -8.13 -7.24
CA GLY A 39 5.91 -7.45 -7.96
C GLY A 39 6.37 -6.83 -9.27
N CYS A 40 5.44 -6.71 -10.23
CA CYS A 40 5.68 -6.04 -11.49
C CYS A 40 5.43 -4.54 -11.37
N ARG A 41 6.29 -3.73 -12.00
CA ARG A 41 6.06 -2.29 -12.14
C ARG A 41 5.47 -1.98 -13.51
N PRO A 42 4.38 -1.22 -13.61
CA PRO A 42 3.89 -0.69 -14.88
C PRO A 42 4.85 0.41 -15.34
N LEU A 43 5.76 0.08 -16.23
CA LEU A 43 6.71 1.03 -16.81
C LEU A 43 6.18 1.55 -18.15
N VAL A 44 6.37 2.84 -18.43
CA VAL A 44 5.99 3.48 -19.69
C VAL A 44 7.24 3.63 -20.55
N GLY A 45 7.23 2.99 -21.71
CA GLY A 45 8.34 3.07 -22.66
C GLY A 45 7.98 2.49 -24.02
N PRO A 46 8.83 2.68 -25.04
CA PRO A 46 8.60 2.12 -26.36
C PRO A 46 8.63 0.58 -26.31
N PRO A 47 7.87 -0.10 -27.17
CA PRO A 47 7.96 -1.54 -27.34
C PRO A 47 9.39 -1.99 -27.62
N GLY A 48 9.91 -2.96 -26.87
CA GLY A 48 11.28 -3.48 -27.05
C GLY A 48 12.41 -2.61 -26.45
N GLY A 49 12.11 -1.51 -25.77
CA GLY A 49 13.10 -0.66 -25.12
C GLY A 49 13.80 -1.39 -23.95
N LYS A 50 15.09 -1.04 -23.69
CA LYS A 50 15.82 -1.58 -22.55
C LYS A 50 15.21 -1.05 -21.25
N THR A 51 15.04 -1.91 -20.28
CA THR A 51 14.41 -1.60 -18.98
C THR A 51 15.07 -0.45 -18.23
N LEU A 52 16.37 -0.23 -18.41
CA LEU A 52 17.12 0.87 -17.78
C LEU A 52 16.79 2.23 -18.37
N GLU A 53 16.29 2.30 -19.60
CA GLU A 53 15.96 3.53 -20.33
C GLU A 53 14.51 3.96 -20.14
N VAL A 54 13.68 3.11 -19.51
CA VAL A 54 12.26 3.36 -19.32
C VAL A 54 12.03 4.38 -18.20
N LYS A 55 11.29 5.44 -18.50
CA LYS A 55 10.95 6.48 -17.52
C LYS A 55 10.10 5.88 -16.39
N ARG A 56 10.49 6.19 -15.15
CA ARG A 56 9.78 5.76 -13.93
C ARG A 56 8.72 6.78 -13.47
N ASN A 57 8.46 7.81 -14.28
CA ASN A 57 7.43 8.79 -14.04
C ASN A 57 6.08 8.25 -14.57
N HIS A 58 4.99 8.78 -14.03
CA HIS A 58 3.68 8.54 -14.62
C HIS A 58 3.48 9.39 -15.88
N GLU A 59 2.59 8.94 -16.72
CA GLU A 59 2.17 9.63 -17.94
C GLU A 59 0.64 9.68 -17.96
N ILE A 60 0.09 10.87 -18.25
CA ILE A 60 -1.34 11.10 -18.41
C ILE A 60 -1.61 11.30 -19.89
N ARG A 61 -2.56 10.56 -20.43
CA ARG A 61 -3.00 10.63 -21.83
C ARG A 61 -4.48 10.97 -21.87
N VAL A 62 -4.82 11.93 -22.71
CA VAL A 62 -6.22 12.28 -23.00
C VAL A 62 -6.49 11.88 -24.45
N ALA A 63 -7.43 10.97 -24.65
CA ALA A 63 -7.84 10.51 -25.97
C ALA A 63 -8.81 11.51 -26.63
N ALA A 64 -9.01 11.39 -27.94
CA ALA A 64 -9.89 12.28 -28.68
C ALA A 64 -11.37 12.24 -28.23
N ASP A 65 -11.80 11.12 -27.66
CA ASP A 65 -13.14 10.93 -27.06
C ASP A 65 -13.26 11.45 -25.63
N GLY A 66 -12.17 12.02 -25.08
CA GLY A 66 -12.13 12.55 -23.73
C GLY A 66 -11.71 11.54 -22.64
N LEU A 67 -11.41 10.29 -23.00
CA LEU A 67 -10.91 9.32 -22.02
C LEU A 67 -9.55 9.76 -21.47
N VAL A 68 -9.47 9.90 -20.14
CA VAL A 68 -8.23 10.21 -19.43
C VAL A 68 -7.62 8.92 -18.88
N THR A 69 -6.41 8.61 -19.29
CA THR A 69 -5.67 7.42 -18.86
C THR A 69 -4.39 7.83 -18.13
N ILE A 70 -4.11 7.21 -17.00
CA ILE A 70 -2.83 7.35 -16.31
C ILE A 70 -2.10 6.00 -16.27
N VAL A 71 -0.81 6.00 -16.56
CA VAL A 71 0.05 4.81 -16.52
C VAL A 71 1.39 5.12 -15.85
N GLY A 72 2.02 4.11 -15.27
CA GLY A 72 3.31 4.23 -14.59
C GLY A 72 3.19 4.86 -13.19
N GLY A 73 4.29 5.48 -12.74
CA GLY A 73 4.36 6.15 -11.45
C GLY A 73 4.76 5.25 -10.28
N LYS A 74 4.56 5.76 -9.07
CA LYS A 74 4.96 5.11 -7.80
C LYS A 74 3.87 5.32 -6.75
N LEU A 75 3.74 4.39 -5.82
CA LEU A 75 2.83 4.53 -4.67
C LEU A 75 3.14 5.80 -3.86
N THR A 76 4.42 6.13 -3.67
CA THR A 76 4.85 7.32 -2.93
C THR A 76 4.47 8.65 -3.60
N THR A 77 4.10 8.65 -4.88
CA THR A 77 3.64 9.82 -5.63
C THR A 77 2.15 9.78 -5.95
N SER A 78 1.39 8.82 -5.39
CA SER A 78 -0.02 8.57 -5.70
C SER A 78 -0.91 9.80 -5.57
N ARG A 79 -0.77 10.60 -4.50
CA ARG A 79 -1.52 11.83 -4.33
C ARG A 79 -1.28 12.83 -5.48
N HIS A 80 -0.02 13.04 -5.87
CA HIS A 80 0.33 13.94 -6.98
C HIS A 80 -0.15 13.41 -8.34
N MET A 81 -0.06 12.10 -8.53
CA MET A 81 -0.61 11.44 -9.72
C MET A 81 -2.13 11.65 -9.81
N ALA A 82 -2.84 11.47 -8.70
CA ALA A 82 -4.28 11.69 -8.63
C ALA A 82 -4.64 13.17 -8.91
N GLU A 83 -3.92 14.12 -8.31
CA GLU A 83 -4.10 15.56 -8.54
C GLU A 83 -4.02 15.87 -10.03
N GLN A 84 -2.94 15.48 -10.71
CA GLN A 84 -2.74 15.78 -12.13
C GLN A 84 -3.76 15.05 -13.04
N THR A 85 -4.16 13.83 -12.67
CA THR A 85 -5.17 13.08 -13.44
C THR A 85 -6.53 13.74 -13.34
N ILE A 86 -6.93 14.19 -12.14
CA ILE A 86 -8.19 14.91 -11.93
C ILE A 86 -8.15 16.28 -12.63
N ASP A 87 -7.03 16.99 -12.59
CA ASP A 87 -6.88 18.26 -13.32
C ASP A 87 -7.06 18.07 -14.83
N ALA A 88 -6.50 17.00 -15.41
CA ALA A 88 -6.72 16.66 -16.82
C ALA A 88 -8.20 16.31 -17.11
N ALA A 89 -8.84 15.53 -16.25
CA ALA A 89 -10.25 15.20 -16.38
C ALA A 89 -11.16 16.44 -16.25
N GLN A 90 -10.87 17.35 -15.35
CA GLN A 90 -11.59 18.60 -15.19
C GLN A 90 -11.49 19.48 -16.47
N GLN A 91 -10.33 19.50 -17.12
CA GLN A 91 -10.18 20.21 -18.41
C GLN A 91 -11.09 19.63 -19.50
N VAL A 92 -11.21 18.29 -19.57
CA VAL A 92 -12.09 17.61 -20.53
C VAL A 92 -13.56 18.00 -20.33
N ILE A 93 -14.01 18.06 -19.09
CA ILE A 93 -15.42 18.40 -18.77
C ILE A 93 -15.69 19.90 -18.60
N GLY A 94 -14.68 20.76 -18.86
CA GLY A 94 -14.82 22.21 -18.74
C GLY A 94 -14.97 22.74 -17.31
N GLN A 95 -14.49 21.98 -16.31
CA GLN A 95 -14.50 22.38 -14.90
C GLN A 95 -13.10 22.71 -14.40
N ARG A 96 -13.01 23.46 -13.29
CA ARG A 96 -11.74 23.76 -12.66
C ARG A 96 -11.91 23.98 -11.15
N ASN A 97 -11.67 22.94 -10.38
CA ASN A 97 -11.68 22.99 -8.92
C ASN A 97 -10.27 22.74 -8.39
N PRO A 98 -9.73 23.60 -7.50
CA PRO A 98 -8.39 23.41 -6.96
C PRO A 98 -8.32 22.15 -6.08
N CYS A 99 -7.22 21.42 -6.20
CA CYS A 99 -6.96 20.23 -5.39
C CYS A 99 -6.77 20.61 -3.90
N GLN A 100 -7.48 19.91 -3.03
CA GLN A 100 -7.42 20.10 -1.57
C GLN A 100 -6.68 18.96 -0.86
N THR A 101 -6.30 17.89 -1.56
CA THR A 101 -5.74 16.67 -0.96
C THR A 101 -4.40 16.86 -0.26
N LYS A 102 -3.67 17.96 -0.50
CA LYS A 102 -2.45 18.30 0.24
C LYS A 102 -2.70 18.54 1.74
N LYS A 103 -3.92 18.95 2.09
CA LYS A 103 -4.32 19.30 3.46
C LYS A 103 -5.33 18.31 4.04
N ALA A 104 -5.78 17.35 3.23
CA ALA A 104 -6.71 16.32 3.69
C ALA A 104 -5.96 15.25 4.48
N TYR A 105 -6.49 14.88 5.63
CA TYR A 105 -6.04 13.71 6.36
C TYR A 105 -6.50 12.45 5.64
N LEU A 106 -5.64 11.42 5.68
CA LEU A 106 -6.07 10.08 5.33
C LEU A 106 -7.06 9.55 6.37
N LEU A 107 -7.88 8.59 5.98
CA LEU A 107 -8.78 7.91 6.91
C LEU A 107 -7.96 7.32 8.07
N GLY A 108 -8.43 7.51 9.29
CA GLY A 108 -7.72 7.09 10.49
C GLY A 108 -6.61 8.03 10.99
N ALA A 109 -6.23 9.07 10.21
CA ALA A 109 -5.11 9.94 10.60
C ALA A 109 -5.53 11.19 11.40
N ALA A 110 -6.79 11.63 11.26
CA ALA A 110 -7.27 12.82 11.99
C ALA A 110 -7.37 12.51 13.50
N GLY A 111 -6.61 13.25 14.32
CA GLY A 111 -6.57 13.01 15.77
C GLY A 111 -5.73 11.78 16.20
N TYR A 112 -4.94 11.21 15.28
CA TYR A 112 -4.03 10.11 15.61
C TYR A 112 -2.92 10.58 16.55
N ASP A 113 -2.80 9.92 17.71
CA ASP A 113 -1.74 10.13 18.69
C ASP A 113 -0.95 8.82 18.90
N PRO A 114 0.24 8.70 18.30
CA PRO A 114 1.04 7.46 18.40
C PRO A 114 1.48 7.18 19.85
N GLN A 115 1.69 8.19 20.68
CA GLN A 115 2.13 7.98 22.06
C GLN A 115 1.00 7.41 22.93
N ALA A 116 -0.20 7.95 22.79
CA ALA A 116 -1.39 7.43 23.47
C ALA A 116 -1.70 5.99 23.03
N ILE A 117 -1.54 5.67 21.74
CA ILE A 117 -1.76 4.31 21.22
C ILE A 117 -0.77 3.32 21.79
N VAL A 118 0.53 3.62 21.76
CA VAL A 118 1.56 2.74 22.33
C VAL A 118 1.31 2.55 23.85
N ALA A 119 0.93 3.59 24.56
CA ALA A 119 0.62 3.53 25.99
C ALA A 119 -0.60 2.67 26.32
N SER A 120 -1.55 2.50 25.39
CA SER A 120 -2.76 1.68 25.60
C SER A 120 -2.46 0.18 25.69
N GLY A 121 -1.38 -0.28 25.04
CA GLY A 121 -0.92 -1.67 25.07
C GLY A 121 -1.86 -2.70 24.43
N GLY A 122 -1.38 -3.92 24.28
CA GLY A 122 -2.16 -5.07 23.84
C GLY A 122 -2.96 -4.88 22.54
N MET A 123 -4.20 -5.36 22.51
CA MET A 123 -5.08 -5.27 21.35
C MET A 123 -5.40 -3.82 20.96
N SER A 124 -5.53 -2.91 21.90
CA SER A 124 -5.79 -1.49 21.64
C SER A 124 -4.64 -0.84 20.89
N ALA A 125 -3.39 -1.14 21.28
CA ALA A 125 -2.20 -0.66 20.58
C ALA A 125 -2.14 -1.23 19.16
N HIS A 126 -2.35 -2.55 18.99
CA HIS A 126 -2.38 -3.20 17.69
C HIS A 126 -3.38 -2.56 16.74
N LEU A 127 -4.62 -2.39 17.17
CA LEU A 127 -5.66 -1.78 16.35
C LEU A 127 -5.37 -0.30 16.07
N GLY A 128 -4.88 0.45 17.06
CA GLY A 128 -4.54 1.85 16.92
C GLY A 128 -3.39 2.10 15.94
N GLU A 129 -2.34 1.29 16.00
CA GLU A 129 -1.21 1.36 15.06
C GLU A 129 -1.62 1.03 13.62
N ARG A 130 -2.58 0.11 13.46
CA ARG A 130 -3.01 -0.38 12.16
C ARG A 130 -4.09 0.48 11.50
N TYR A 131 -5.08 0.93 12.27
CA TYR A 131 -6.28 1.62 11.79
C TYR A 131 -6.35 3.09 12.22
N GLY A 132 -5.45 3.55 13.07
CA GLY A 132 -5.50 4.90 13.61
C GLY A 132 -6.80 5.14 14.39
N THR A 133 -7.48 6.26 14.13
CA THR A 133 -8.76 6.58 14.78
C THR A 133 -9.94 5.72 14.32
N GLU A 134 -9.79 4.95 13.24
CA GLU A 134 -10.77 3.96 12.77
C GLU A 134 -10.75 2.67 13.62
N ALA A 135 -9.74 2.46 14.47
CA ALA A 135 -9.64 1.32 15.39
C ALA A 135 -10.91 1.09 16.21
N ARG A 136 -11.64 2.16 16.52
CA ARG A 136 -12.93 2.10 17.23
C ARG A 136 -13.95 1.21 16.51
N PHE A 137 -14.05 1.27 15.18
CA PHE A 137 -15.02 0.47 14.44
C PHE A 137 -14.70 -1.03 14.51
N VAL A 138 -13.41 -1.39 14.51
CA VAL A 138 -13.00 -2.79 14.73
C VAL A 138 -13.31 -3.21 16.15
N SER A 139 -13.03 -2.34 17.14
CA SER A 139 -13.37 -2.60 18.55
C SER A 139 -14.88 -2.77 18.75
N ASP A 140 -15.71 -1.95 18.10
CA ASP A 140 -17.18 -2.06 18.18
C ASP A 140 -17.68 -3.39 17.61
N LEU A 141 -17.07 -3.88 16.52
CA LEU A 141 -17.37 -5.22 15.98
C LEU A 141 -17.04 -6.31 16.99
N MET A 142 -15.89 -6.22 17.67
CA MET A 142 -15.50 -7.17 18.69
C MET A 142 -16.43 -7.16 19.91
N GLN A 143 -16.93 -6.00 20.30
CA GLN A 143 -17.88 -5.87 21.42
C GLN A 143 -19.26 -6.41 21.05
N ALA A 144 -19.72 -6.11 19.85
CA ALA A 144 -21.03 -6.58 19.36
C ALA A 144 -21.08 -8.10 19.15
N ALA A 145 -19.96 -8.71 18.79
CA ALA A 145 -19.86 -10.15 18.54
C ALA A 145 -18.52 -10.69 19.09
N PRO A 146 -18.47 -11.17 20.34
CA PRO A 146 -17.25 -11.66 20.99
C PRO A 146 -16.50 -12.76 20.22
N ALA A 147 -17.20 -13.55 19.40
CA ALA A 147 -16.58 -14.56 18.53
C ALA A 147 -15.57 -13.95 17.55
N LEU A 148 -15.79 -12.70 17.11
CA LEU A 148 -14.89 -11.99 16.20
C LEU A 148 -13.54 -11.60 16.83
N GLN A 149 -13.38 -11.77 18.15
CA GLN A 149 -12.10 -11.60 18.85
C GLN A 149 -11.14 -12.77 18.62
N THR A 150 -11.62 -13.86 17.99
CA THR A 150 -10.81 -15.04 17.70
C THR A 150 -9.63 -14.65 16.80
N PRO A 151 -8.38 -14.98 17.19
CA PRO A 151 -7.23 -14.79 16.34
C PRO A 151 -7.32 -15.64 15.07
N ILE A 152 -7.05 -15.05 13.91
CA ILE A 152 -6.98 -15.77 12.61
C ILE A 152 -5.84 -16.79 12.64
N VAL A 153 -4.72 -16.42 13.27
CA VAL A 153 -3.55 -17.27 13.46
C VAL A 153 -3.18 -17.22 14.93
N GLN A 154 -3.07 -18.40 15.55
CA GLN A 154 -2.69 -18.51 16.96
C GLN A 154 -1.34 -17.84 17.22
N GLY A 155 -1.26 -17.00 18.25
CA GLY A 155 -0.05 -16.28 18.64
C GLY A 155 0.18 -14.95 17.88
N LEU A 156 -0.68 -14.63 16.89
CA LEU A 156 -0.66 -13.32 16.22
C LEU A 156 -1.86 -12.47 16.66
N PRO A 157 -1.75 -11.13 16.65
CA PRO A 157 -2.80 -10.24 17.14
C PRO A 157 -3.95 -10.00 16.15
N TYR A 158 -3.90 -10.59 14.96
CA TYR A 158 -4.91 -10.39 13.91
C TYR A 158 -6.17 -11.17 14.20
N THR A 159 -7.33 -10.52 14.13
CA THR A 159 -8.62 -11.08 14.52
C THR A 159 -9.62 -11.17 13.38
N GLU A 160 -10.65 -12.00 13.55
CA GLU A 160 -11.76 -12.11 12.57
C GLU A 160 -12.52 -10.78 12.40
N ALA A 161 -12.54 -9.92 13.42
CA ALA A 161 -13.13 -8.57 13.31
C ALA A 161 -12.42 -7.71 12.27
N GLU A 162 -11.12 -7.84 12.11
CA GLU A 162 -10.33 -7.11 11.12
C GLU A 162 -10.67 -7.57 9.70
N VAL A 163 -10.92 -8.88 9.50
CA VAL A 163 -11.41 -9.40 8.21
C VAL A 163 -12.78 -8.82 7.87
N LEU A 164 -13.70 -8.81 8.84
CA LEU A 164 -15.02 -8.25 8.64
C LEU A 164 -14.98 -6.75 8.35
N TYR A 165 -14.10 -6.01 9.03
CA TYR A 165 -13.84 -4.60 8.76
C TYR A 165 -13.32 -4.39 7.33
N ALA A 166 -12.33 -5.16 6.90
CA ALA A 166 -11.76 -5.08 5.56
C ALA A 166 -12.81 -5.34 4.47
N VAL A 167 -13.69 -6.33 4.65
CA VAL A 167 -14.81 -6.60 3.73
C VAL A 167 -15.78 -5.43 3.66
N ARG A 168 -16.14 -4.84 4.80
CA ARG A 168 -17.18 -3.80 4.88
C ARG A 168 -16.68 -2.41 4.48
N HIS A 169 -15.43 -2.08 4.78
CA HIS A 169 -14.89 -0.72 4.69
C HIS A 169 -13.73 -0.58 3.69
N GLU A 170 -13.06 -1.66 3.35
CA GLU A 170 -11.90 -1.65 2.44
C GLU A 170 -12.17 -2.40 1.13
N LEU A 171 -13.41 -2.86 0.90
CA LEU A 171 -13.85 -3.58 -0.31
C LEU A 171 -13.05 -4.88 -0.57
N ALA A 172 -12.51 -5.51 0.47
CA ALA A 172 -11.81 -6.78 0.36
C ALA A 172 -12.83 -7.92 0.09
N GLY A 173 -13.13 -8.17 -1.18
CA GLY A 173 -14.14 -9.16 -1.61
C GLY A 173 -13.62 -10.59 -1.71
N THR A 174 -12.30 -10.78 -1.81
CA THR A 174 -11.63 -12.08 -1.94
C THR A 174 -10.35 -12.12 -1.11
N VAL A 175 -9.80 -13.30 -0.90
CA VAL A 175 -8.54 -13.55 -0.18
C VAL A 175 -7.35 -13.65 -1.14
N GLU A 176 -7.57 -13.43 -2.44
CA GLU A 176 -6.56 -13.51 -3.50
C GLU A 176 -5.69 -12.26 -3.61
#